data_4cb3da2c8bb5fd554b67d6fced7c6607
#
_entry.id   4cb3da2c8bb5fd554b67d6fced7c6607
#
_cell.length_a   1.000
_cell.length_b   1.000
_cell.length_c   1.000
_cell.angle_alpha   90.00
_cell.angle_beta   90.00
_cell.angle_gamma   90.00
#
_symmetry.space_group_name_H-M   'P 1'
#
loop_
_entity.id
_entity.type
_entity.pdbx_description
1 polymer ?
#
loop_
_entity_poly.entity_id
_entity_poly.type
_entity_poly.pdbx_seq_one_letter_code
_entity_poly.pdbx_strand_id
1 'polypeptide(L)'
;MARDRAITDCRELCRTSLGPLSTTGVRVGAPTICSMTKAFRLIASTGIHKGDREYQQDQVALISHERHNGCVLGVVADGMGGRSGGRKASDQVMMTARQLFERYSPHTDDPVAMLKNMVEEAHIVIRLTAISAEQEPHSTIAAFLINPRGDCHWVHAGDSRIYHFQGSRLAFRTSDHSYVQALVDRGELTEAEANNHPHSNILVGCLGTESDPPITTHVIPQLQPGDVLLACSDGVWHYFSPTELASVVDSLSPREATEFLIEKARSRARGGGDNLSLVVVKIEALAEEKKIARLTPLDMGRP
;
A
#
# COMPACT_ATOMS: atom_id res chain seq x y z
N MET A 1 -6.12 40.82 6.15
CA MET A 1 -5.37 39.88 7.01
C MET A 1 -6.26 38.68 7.40
N ALA A 2 -6.64 37.85 6.44
CA ALA A 2 -7.46 36.64 6.69
C ALA A 2 -7.31 35.59 5.57
N ARG A 3 -6.08 35.34 5.10
CA ARG A 3 -5.79 34.33 4.06
C ARG A 3 -4.75 33.28 4.43
N ASP A 4 -4.14 33.36 5.63
CA ASP A 4 -3.02 32.47 6.00
C ASP A 4 -3.37 31.39 7.04
N ARG A 5 -4.64 31.21 7.40
CA ARG A 5 -5.00 30.19 8.40
C ARG A 5 -5.46 28.85 7.86
N ALA A 6 -5.65 28.69 6.55
CA ALA A 6 -6.13 27.43 5.98
C ALA A 6 -5.02 26.45 5.56
N ILE A 7 -3.75 26.90 5.56
CA ILE A 7 -2.63 26.08 5.05
C ILE A 7 -1.84 25.38 6.19
N THR A 8 -2.04 25.82 7.43
CA THR A 8 -1.24 25.33 8.58
C THR A 8 -1.77 24.02 9.17
N ASP A 9 -2.98 23.58 8.83
CA ASP A 9 -3.64 22.45 9.49
C ASP A 9 -3.42 21.08 8.80
N CYS A 10 -2.87 21.08 7.57
CA CYS A 10 -2.54 19.82 6.86
C CYS A 10 -1.27 19.13 7.35
N ARG A 11 -0.39 19.82 8.10
CA ARG A 11 0.92 19.28 8.51
C ARG A 11 0.88 18.36 9.73
N GLU A 12 -0.12 18.49 10.58
CA GLU A 12 -0.28 17.65 11.79
C GLU A 12 -1.02 16.33 11.54
N LEU A 13 -1.81 16.22 10.48
CA LEU A 13 -2.62 15.04 10.19
C LEU A 13 -1.88 13.89 9.48
N CYS A 14 -0.67 14.12 8.97
CA CYS A 14 0.11 13.14 8.22
C CYS A 14 1.08 12.28 9.05
N ARG A 15 1.09 12.40 10.38
CA ARG A 15 1.79 11.41 11.21
C ARG A 15 0.91 10.20 11.33
N THR A 16 1.30 9.11 10.67
CA THR A 16 0.65 7.80 10.72
C THR A 16 0.60 7.25 12.15
N SER A 17 -0.32 7.73 12.97
CA SER A 17 -0.78 6.97 14.11
C SER A 17 -1.88 6.05 13.59
N LEU A 18 -1.65 4.76 13.61
CA LEU A 18 -2.72 3.77 13.54
C LEU A 18 -3.77 4.20 14.56
N GLY A 19 -5.00 4.45 14.10
CA GLY A 19 -6.10 4.87 14.95
C GLY A 19 -6.38 3.88 16.09
N PRO A 20 -7.25 4.23 17.06
CA PRO A 20 -7.63 3.32 18.13
C PRO A 20 -8.22 2.02 17.56
N LEU A 21 -8.01 0.91 18.25
CA LEU A 21 -8.64 -0.37 17.93
C LEU A 21 -10.16 -0.18 17.87
N SER A 22 -10.78 -0.61 16.76
CA SER A 22 -12.21 -0.80 16.71
C SER A 22 -12.62 -1.92 17.68
N THR A 23 -13.90 -2.01 18.01
CA THR A 23 -14.45 -3.11 18.82
C THR A 23 -14.17 -4.49 18.22
N THR A 24 -13.83 -4.58 16.94
CA THR A 24 -13.46 -5.81 16.19
C THR A 24 -11.97 -6.11 16.23
N GLY A 25 -11.13 -5.27 16.87
CA GLY A 25 -9.67 -5.42 16.90
C GLY A 25 -8.96 -5.00 15.62
N VAL A 26 -9.68 -4.45 14.64
CA VAL A 26 -9.12 -3.89 13.40
C VAL A 26 -8.53 -2.53 13.68
N ARG A 27 -7.28 -2.31 13.29
CA ARG A 27 -6.68 -0.97 13.24
C ARG A 27 -6.76 -0.46 11.81
N VAL A 28 -7.56 0.57 11.62
CA VAL A 28 -7.69 1.27 10.34
C VAL A 28 -7.23 2.70 10.56
N GLY A 29 -6.32 3.17 9.73
CA GLY A 29 -5.89 4.57 9.73
C GLY A 29 -7.09 5.47 9.41
N ALA A 30 -7.15 6.67 10.03
CA ALA A 30 -8.14 7.66 9.65
C ALA A 30 -8.04 7.93 8.14
N PRO A 31 -9.17 8.18 7.44
CA PRO A 31 -9.13 8.57 6.04
C PRO A 31 -8.29 9.84 5.93
N THR A 32 -7.19 9.74 5.20
CA THR A 32 -6.24 10.84 5.07
C THR A 32 -6.33 11.38 3.66
N ILE A 33 -6.54 12.70 3.52
CA ILE A 33 -6.25 13.39 2.26
C ILE A 33 -4.72 13.45 2.18
N CYS A 34 -4.12 12.48 1.49
CA CYS A 34 -2.68 12.33 1.48
C CYS A 34 -1.98 13.43 0.69
N SER A 35 -2.65 13.98 -0.34
CA SER A 35 -2.06 14.99 -1.21
C SER A 35 -3.06 15.58 -2.19
N MET A 36 -2.80 16.80 -2.61
CA MET A 36 -3.51 17.45 -3.71
C MET A 36 -2.48 17.84 -4.77
N THR A 37 -2.66 17.34 -5.98
CA THR A 37 -2.01 17.89 -7.17
C THR A 37 -2.92 18.93 -7.82
N LYS A 38 -2.48 19.58 -8.89
CA LYS A 38 -3.37 20.48 -9.65
C LYS A 38 -4.51 19.74 -10.35
N ALA A 39 -4.43 18.41 -10.51
CA ALA A 39 -5.36 17.61 -11.28
C ALA A 39 -6.28 16.73 -10.45
N PHE A 40 -5.83 16.24 -9.31
CA PHE A 40 -6.57 15.27 -8.47
C PHE A 40 -6.14 15.33 -7.00
N ARG A 41 -6.95 14.68 -6.15
CA ARG A 41 -6.60 14.40 -4.73
C ARG A 41 -6.47 12.91 -4.52
N LEU A 42 -5.62 12.53 -3.58
CA LEU A 42 -5.46 11.17 -3.10
C LEU A 42 -6.22 10.99 -1.80
N ILE A 43 -7.15 10.06 -1.76
CA ILE A 43 -7.81 9.61 -0.53
C ILE A 43 -7.33 8.20 -0.25
N ALA A 44 -6.92 7.95 0.98
CA ALA A 44 -6.32 6.67 1.29
C ALA A 44 -6.68 6.18 2.69
N SER A 45 -6.50 4.88 2.89
CA SER A 45 -6.64 4.20 4.17
C SER A 45 -5.62 3.07 4.27
N THR A 46 -5.17 2.80 5.49
CA THR A 46 -4.37 1.62 5.82
C THR A 46 -5.10 0.76 6.82
N GLY A 47 -4.91 -0.55 6.73
CA GLY A 47 -5.48 -1.47 7.69
C GLY A 47 -4.50 -2.57 8.07
N ILE A 48 -4.56 -2.97 9.32
CA ILE A 48 -3.76 -4.06 9.86
C ILE A 48 -4.57 -4.83 10.91
N HIS A 49 -4.50 -6.15 10.85
CA HIS A 49 -5.12 -7.02 11.85
C HIS A 49 -4.30 -8.30 12.02
N LYS A 50 -4.21 -8.78 13.25
CA LYS A 50 -3.43 -9.97 13.58
C LYS A 50 -3.99 -11.28 12.98
N GLY A 51 -5.23 -11.27 12.52
CA GLY A 51 -5.92 -12.51 12.13
C GLY A 51 -6.11 -13.43 13.32
N ASP A 52 -5.87 -14.72 13.08
CA ASP A 52 -5.94 -15.78 14.10
C ASP A 52 -4.55 -16.18 14.61
N ARG A 53 -3.50 -15.51 14.14
CA ARG A 53 -2.11 -15.74 14.58
C ARG A 53 -1.89 -15.24 16.01
N GLU A 54 -0.90 -15.78 16.70
CA GLU A 54 -0.49 -15.35 18.04
C GLU A 54 0.16 -13.96 18.00
N TYR A 55 0.96 -13.69 16.97
CA TYR A 55 1.73 -12.47 16.78
C TYR A 55 1.36 -11.77 15.48
N GLN A 56 1.49 -10.42 15.48
CA GLN A 56 1.41 -9.62 14.28
C GLN A 56 2.82 -9.38 13.72
N GLN A 57 3.10 -9.92 12.54
CA GLN A 57 4.38 -9.85 11.87
C GLN A 57 4.32 -8.97 10.61
N ASP A 58 3.12 -8.71 10.09
CA ASP A 58 2.95 -7.72 9.02
C ASP A 58 3.19 -6.30 9.50
N GLN A 59 3.59 -5.46 8.55
CA GLN A 59 3.67 -4.01 8.69
C GLN A 59 3.08 -3.33 7.47
N VAL A 60 2.52 -2.15 7.71
CA VAL A 60 1.95 -1.29 6.67
C VAL A 60 2.27 0.17 6.96
N ALA A 61 2.58 0.91 5.92
CA ALA A 61 2.77 2.36 6.01
C ALA A 61 2.24 3.07 4.77
N LEU A 62 1.70 4.25 4.98
CA LEU A 62 1.41 5.24 3.95
C LEU A 62 2.04 6.56 4.41
N ILE A 63 2.98 7.06 3.63
CA ILE A 63 3.84 8.18 4.03
C ILE A 63 3.72 9.28 2.99
N SER A 64 3.29 10.47 3.41
CA SER A 64 3.37 11.67 2.57
C SER A 64 4.73 12.34 2.76
N HIS A 65 5.32 12.79 1.66
CA HIS A 65 6.63 13.43 1.74
C HIS A 65 6.52 14.82 2.37
N GLU A 66 7.35 15.11 3.39
CA GLU A 66 7.24 16.35 4.17
C GLU A 66 7.52 17.62 3.34
N ARG A 67 8.41 17.52 2.36
CA ARG A 67 8.87 18.67 1.54
C ARG A 67 8.24 18.74 0.15
N HIS A 68 7.66 17.64 -0.33
CA HIS A 68 7.14 17.53 -1.70
C HIS A 68 5.67 17.11 -1.69
N ASN A 69 4.78 18.11 -1.75
CA ASN A 69 3.35 17.85 -1.86
C ASN A 69 3.05 17.01 -3.11
N GLY A 70 2.16 16.03 -2.98
CA GLY A 70 1.84 15.13 -4.08
C GLY A 70 2.75 13.90 -4.18
N CYS A 71 3.76 13.79 -3.33
CA CYS A 71 4.64 12.65 -3.26
C CYS A 71 4.22 11.75 -2.10
N VAL A 72 3.83 10.50 -2.40
CA VAL A 72 3.31 9.54 -1.41
C VAL A 72 3.93 8.17 -1.63
N LEU A 73 4.35 7.53 -0.54
CA LEU A 73 4.87 6.17 -0.52
C LEU A 73 3.92 5.26 0.27
N GLY A 74 3.41 4.21 -0.37
CA GLY A 74 2.69 3.12 0.29
C GLY A 74 3.57 1.88 0.38
N VAL A 75 3.60 1.21 1.53
CA VAL A 75 4.41 0.00 1.76
C VAL A 75 3.61 -1.02 2.55
N VAL A 76 3.65 -2.27 2.11
CA VAL A 76 3.22 -3.45 2.84
C VAL A 76 4.41 -4.39 2.95
N ALA A 77 4.63 -4.96 4.12
CA ALA A 77 5.68 -5.94 4.39
C ALA A 77 5.11 -7.05 5.27
N ASP A 78 5.14 -8.27 4.78
CA ASP A 78 4.78 -9.48 5.50
C ASP A 78 6.04 -10.13 6.05
N GLY A 79 6.12 -10.21 7.38
CA GLY A 79 7.29 -10.69 8.09
C GLY A 79 7.20 -12.17 8.44
N MET A 80 8.21 -12.95 8.07
CA MET A 80 8.32 -14.39 8.31
C MET A 80 9.58 -14.71 9.14
N GLY A 81 9.55 -15.79 9.92
CA GLY A 81 10.75 -16.24 10.67
C GLY A 81 10.55 -16.33 12.18
N GLY A 82 9.62 -17.20 12.63
CA GLY A 82 9.37 -17.49 14.03
C GLY A 82 8.80 -16.33 14.85
N ARG A 83 8.77 -16.48 16.19
CA ARG A 83 8.03 -15.57 17.09
C ARG A 83 8.37 -14.08 16.96
N SER A 84 9.63 -13.74 16.77
CA SER A 84 10.08 -12.34 16.73
C SER A 84 10.86 -11.98 15.46
N GLY A 85 11.32 -12.97 14.69
CA GLY A 85 12.13 -12.75 13.48
C GLY A 85 11.36 -12.01 12.41
N GLY A 86 10.18 -12.49 12.05
CA GLY A 86 9.35 -11.87 11.02
C GLY A 86 8.97 -10.43 11.35
N ARG A 87 8.57 -10.14 12.58
CA ARG A 87 8.26 -8.77 13.01
C ARG A 87 9.47 -7.83 12.89
N LYS A 88 10.66 -8.29 13.28
CA LYS A 88 11.88 -7.50 13.13
C LYS A 88 12.21 -7.25 11.65
N ALA A 89 11.99 -8.24 10.79
CA ALA A 89 12.22 -8.09 9.35
C ALA A 89 11.25 -7.07 8.73
N SER A 90 9.97 -7.17 8.97
CA SER A 90 8.99 -6.19 8.46
C SER A 90 9.19 -4.79 9.05
N ASP A 91 9.56 -4.66 10.34
CA ASP A 91 9.94 -3.38 10.95
C ASP A 91 11.17 -2.78 10.24
N GLN A 92 12.16 -3.60 9.87
CA GLN A 92 13.34 -3.13 9.13
C GLN A 92 12.98 -2.62 7.73
N VAL A 93 12.08 -3.30 7.03
CA VAL A 93 11.54 -2.80 5.74
C VAL A 93 10.96 -1.40 5.91
N MET A 94 10.12 -1.20 6.94
CA MET A 94 9.51 0.10 7.21
C MET A 94 10.52 1.19 7.57
N MET A 95 11.55 0.85 8.33
CA MET A 95 12.63 1.80 8.69
C MET A 95 13.40 2.25 7.44
N THR A 96 13.84 1.30 6.62
CA THR A 96 14.56 1.59 5.37
C THR A 96 13.70 2.42 4.42
N ALA A 97 12.43 2.05 4.25
CA ALA A 97 11.49 2.78 3.41
C ALA A 97 11.35 4.25 3.84
N ARG A 98 11.18 4.52 5.13
CA ARG A 98 11.09 5.89 5.67
C ARG A 98 12.36 6.68 5.43
N GLN A 99 13.54 6.12 5.76
CA GLN A 99 14.82 6.79 5.64
C GLN A 99 15.15 7.18 4.19
N LEU A 100 14.90 6.29 3.23
CA LEU A 100 15.13 6.57 1.81
C LEU A 100 14.12 7.58 1.26
N PHE A 101 12.86 7.44 1.64
CA PHE A 101 11.82 8.35 1.18
C PHE A 101 11.98 9.77 1.72
N GLU A 102 12.44 9.97 2.96
CA GLU A 102 12.75 11.29 3.53
C GLU A 102 13.84 12.05 2.75
N ARG A 103 14.79 11.30 2.17
CA ARG A 103 15.91 11.87 1.39
C ARG A 103 15.56 12.06 -0.08
N TYR A 104 14.55 11.33 -0.56
CA TYR A 104 14.13 11.34 -1.97
C TYR A 104 13.66 12.72 -2.42
N SER A 105 14.09 13.12 -3.63
CA SER A 105 13.62 14.34 -4.30
C SER A 105 13.02 14.00 -5.65
N PRO A 106 11.71 14.19 -5.85
CA PRO A 106 11.03 13.83 -7.11
C PRO A 106 11.47 14.66 -8.32
N HIS A 107 12.33 15.67 -8.12
CA HIS A 107 12.85 16.53 -9.19
C HIS A 107 14.21 16.09 -9.70
N THR A 108 14.99 15.39 -8.90
CA THR A 108 16.38 15.02 -9.21
C THR A 108 16.62 13.52 -9.21
N ASP A 109 15.87 12.78 -8.42
CA ASP A 109 16.13 11.36 -8.19
C ASP A 109 15.23 10.47 -9.05
N ASP A 110 15.79 9.34 -9.49
CA ASP A 110 15.02 8.31 -10.19
C ASP A 110 14.16 7.53 -9.19
N PRO A 111 12.81 7.54 -9.33
CA PRO A 111 11.92 6.81 -8.44
C PRO A 111 12.14 5.29 -8.46
N VAL A 112 12.50 4.72 -9.61
CA VAL A 112 12.73 3.28 -9.76
C VAL A 112 14.02 2.89 -9.04
N ALA A 113 15.08 3.69 -9.17
CA ALA A 113 16.33 3.47 -8.45
C ALA A 113 16.12 3.56 -6.93
N MET A 114 15.37 4.56 -6.44
CA MET A 114 15.05 4.68 -5.02
C MET A 114 14.29 3.47 -4.49
N LEU A 115 13.28 2.99 -5.23
CA LEU A 115 12.51 1.80 -4.84
C LEU A 115 13.35 0.51 -4.85
N LYS A 116 14.25 0.34 -5.82
CA LYS A 116 15.18 -0.80 -5.85
C LYS A 116 16.15 -0.76 -4.67
N ASN A 117 16.76 0.39 -4.41
CA ASN A 117 17.66 0.57 -3.26
C ASN A 117 16.94 0.26 -1.93
N MET A 118 15.65 0.56 -1.82
CA MET A 118 14.84 0.22 -0.64
C MET A 118 14.79 -1.30 -0.41
N VAL A 119 14.59 -2.08 -1.45
CA VAL A 119 14.58 -3.55 -1.37
C VAL A 119 15.96 -4.08 -1.03
N GLU A 120 17.00 -3.61 -1.72
CA GLU A 120 18.38 -4.05 -1.55
C GLU A 120 18.93 -3.73 -0.15
N GLU A 121 18.76 -2.49 0.33
CA GLU A 121 19.20 -2.09 1.67
C GLU A 121 18.44 -2.84 2.77
N ALA A 122 17.11 -2.97 2.66
CA ALA A 122 16.32 -3.73 3.62
C ALA A 122 16.77 -5.20 3.66
N HIS A 123 16.98 -5.83 2.50
CA HIS A 123 17.48 -7.21 2.39
C HIS A 123 18.82 -7.39 3.13
N ILE A 124 19.79 -6.51 2.86
CA ILE A 124 21.12 -6.58 3.50
C ILE A 124 21.01 -6.46 5.02
N VAL A 125 20.22 -5.50 5.52
CA VAL A 125 20.10 -5.28 6.97
C VAL A 125 19.38 -6.44 7.65
N ILE A 126 18.35 -7.02 7.03
CA ILE A 126 17.65 -8.20 7.56
C ILE A 126 18.64 -9.38 7.66
N ARG A 127 19.45 -9.64 6.64
CA ARG A 127 20.50 -10.68 6.66
C ARG A 127 21.52 -10.46 7.78
N LEU A 128 21.98 -9.25 7.96
CA LEU A 128 22.92 -8.92 9.03
C LEU A 128 22.31 -9.15 10.42
N THR A 129 21.02 -8.87 10.56
CA THR A 129 20.28 -9.14 11.82
C THR A 129 20.15 -10.63 12.08
N ALA A 130 19.97 -11.47 11.05
CA ALA A 130 19.90 -12.92 11.17
C ALA A 130 21.17 -13.51 11.80
N ILE A 131 22.33 -13.06 11.36
CA ILE A 131 23.64 -13.54 11.84
C ILE A 131 23.81 -13.29 13.34
N SER A 132 23.28 -12.18 13.86
CA SER A 132 23.43 -11.78 15.25
C SER A 132 22.41 -12.39 16.21
N ALA A 133 21.29 -12.91 15.71
CA ALA A 133 20.11 -13.24 16.51
C ALA A 133 19.78 -14.73 16.57
N GLU A 134 20.52 -15.60 15.87
CA GLU A 134 20.21 -17.05 15.72
C GLU A 134 18.77 -17.27 15.22
N GLN A 135 18.25 -16.37 14.40
CA GLN A 135 16.91 -16.39 13.82
C GLN A 135 17.04 -16.26 12.30
N GLU A 136 16.04 -16.73 11.60
CA GLU A 136 15.92 -16.56 10.15
C GLU A 136 14.82 -15.53 9.81
N PRO A 137 15.08 -14.23 10.02
CA PRO A 137 14.10 -13.18 9.72
C PRO A 137 14.02 -12.96 8.22
N HIS A 138 12.82 -13.05 7.68
CA HIS A 138 12.51 -12.78 6.29
C HIS A 138 11.33 -11.81 6.20
N SER A 139 11.19 -11.14 5.06
CA SER A 139 10.03 -10.30 4.77
C SER A 139 9.74 -10.25 3.29
N THR A 140 8.47 -10.11 2.93
CA THR A 140 8.10 -9.59 1.62
C THR A 140 8.21 -8.08 1.61
N ILE A 141 8.09 -7.48 0.44
CA ILE A 141 7.81 -6.06 0.25
C ILE A 141 6.93 -5.85 -0.97
N ALA A 142 5.89 -5.03 -0.81
CA ALA A 142 5.09 -4.46 -1.87
C ALA A 142 5.01 -2.95 -1.63
N ALA A 143 5.73 -2.15 -2.42
CA ALA A 143 5.81 -0.71 -2.24
C ALA A 143 5.51 0.05 -3.53
N PHE A 144 4.75 1.14 -3.43
CA PHE A 144 4.47 2.04 -4.54
C PHE A 144 4.73 3.49 -4.16
N LEU A 145 5.26 4.24 -5.10
CA LEU A 145 5.55 5.67 -5.01
C LEU A 145 4.68 6.42 -6.02
N ILE A 146 3.84 7.33 -5.56
CA ILE A 146 3.13 8.30 -6.41
C ILE A 146 3.93 9.60 -6.36
N ASN A 147 4.33 10.13 -7.52
CA ASN A 147 5.05 11.38 -7.61
C ASN A 147 4.10 12.58 -7.81
N PRO A 148 4.59 13.84 -7.68
CA PRO A 148 3.74 15.03 -7.85
C PRO A 148 3.14 15.20 -9.25
N ARG A 149 3.63 14.49 -10.27
CA ARG A 149 3.07 14.48 -11.63
C ARG A 149 1.91 13.51 -11.80
N GLY A 150 1.72 12.62 -10.80
CA GLY A 150 0.71 11.58 -10.83
C GLY A 150 1.19 10.25 -11.41
N ASP A 151 2.49 10.11 -11.71
CA ASP A 151 3.04 8.81 -12.10
C ASP A 151 3.13 7.92 -10.85
N CYS A 152 2.79 6.64 -10.99
CA CYS A 152 2.98 5.65 -9.95
C CYS A 152 4.07 4.67 -10.37
N HIS A 153 5.06 4.53 -9.51
CA HIS A 153 6.13 3.53 -9.64
C HIS A 153 5.98 2.53 -8.53
N TRP A 154 6.12 1.23 -8.79
CA TRP A 154 6.13 0.25 -7.72
C TRP A 154 7.27 -0.76 -7.83
N VAL A 155 7.54 -1.39 -6.71
CA VAL A 155 8.47 -2.50 -6.55
C VAL A 155 7.84 -3.57 -5.67
N HIS A 156 8.12 -4.83 -5.95
CA HIS A 156 7.78 -5.90 -5.04
C HIS A 156 8.83 -7.01 -5.04
N ALA A 157 8.91 -7.73 -3.91
CA ALA A 157 9.64 -8.99 -3.73
C ALA A 157 8.84 -9.87 -2.75
N GLY A 158 8.53 -11.08 -3.16
CA GLY A 158 7.64 -12.01 -2.43
C GLY A 158 6.26 -12.12 -3.07
N ASP A 159 5.25 -12.42 -2.27
CA ASP A 159 3.85 -12.64 -2.66
C ASP A 159 2.87 -11.61 -2.09
N SER A 160 3.34 -10.59 -1.38
CA SER A 160 2.54 -9.40 -1.13
C SER A 160 2.28 -8.69 -2.46
N ARG A 161 1.03 -8.35 -2.74
CA ARG A 161 0.59 -7.91 -4.07
C ARG A 161 0.25 -6.43 -4.12
N ILE A 162 0.46 -5.84 -5.31
CA ILE A 162 -0.05 -4.52 -5.66
C ILE A 162 -1.01 -4.69 -6.84
N TYR A 163 -2.18 -4.10 -6.72
CA TYR A 163 -3.22 -4.07 -7.73
C TYR A 163 -3.45 -2.63 -8.18
N HIS A 164 -3.64 -2.44 -9.47
CA HIS A 164 -4.17 -1.22 -10.07
C HIS A 164 -5.53 -1.51 -10.68
N PHE A 165 -6.55 -0.84 -10.19
CA PHE A 165 -7.91 -0.92 -10.71
C PHE A 165 -8.29 0.38 -11.40
N GLN A 166 -9.06 0.27 -12.51
CA GLN A 166 -9.70 1.36 -13.22
C GLN A 166 -11.21 1.14 -13.14
N GLY A 167 -11.86 1.82 -12.19
CA GLY A 167 -13.21 1.47 -11.79
C GLY A 167 -13.26 0.02 -11.31
N SER A 168 -14.24 -0.74 -11.77
CA SER A 168 -14.41 -2.16 -11.44
C SER A 168 -13.53 -3.13 -12.25
N ARG A 169 -12.57 -2.62 -13.04
CA ARG A 169 -11.69 -3.45 -13.88
C ARG A 169 -10.29 -3.51 -13.30
N LEU A 170 -9.75 -4.72 -13.15
CA LEU A 170 -8.32 -4.93 -12.89
C LEU A 170 -7.53 -4.50 -14.13
N ALA A 171 -6.71 -3.46 -14.00
CA ALA A 171 -5.81 -2.98 -15.05
C ALA A 171 -4.46 -3.70 -14.98
N PHE A 172 -3.92 -3.89 -13.79
CA PHE A 172 -2.66 -4.59 -13.57
C PHE A 172 -2.57 -5.16 -12.14
N ARG A 173 -1.79 -6.23 -11.98
CA ARG A 173 -1.44 -6.86 -10.70
C ARG A 173 0.01 -7.34 -10.74
N THR A 174 0.71 -7.33 -9.61
CA THR A 174 2.02 -7.99 -9.47
C THR A 174 1.88 -9.50 -9.64
N SER A 175 2.93 -10.14 -10.16
CA SER A 175 3.06 -11.60 -10.23
C SER A 175 3.93 -12.06 -9.07
N ASP A 176 3.46 -13.03 -8.28
CA ASP A 176 4.13 -13.45 -7.06
C ASP A 176 5.49 -14.12 -7.34
N HIS A 177 6.44 -13.88 -6.47
CA HIS A 177 7.68 -14.63 -6.47
C HIS A 177 7.53 -15.93 -5.65
N SER A 178 6.64 -16.81 -6.09
CA SER A 178 6.30 -18.07 -5.42
C SER A 178 6.50 -19.28 -6.34
N TYR A 179 6.67 -20.45 -5.71
CA TYR A 179 6.79 -21.72 -6.44
C TYR A 179 5.57 -21.97 -7.33
N VAL A 180 4.37 -21.75 -6.81
CA VAL A 180 3.13 -22.01 -7.55
C VAL A 180 2.94 -21.02 -8.69
N GLN A 181 3.36 -19.77 -8.56
CA GLN A 181 3.34 -18.81 -9.66
C GLN A 181 4.26 -19.25 -10.79
N ALA A 182 5.45 -19.78 -10.48
CA ALA A 182 6.33 -20.32 -11.51
C ALA A 182 5.73 -21.51 -12.27
N LEU A 183 4.85 -22.31 -11.63
CA LEU A 183 4.08 -23.36 -12.30
C LEU A 183 2.97 -22.78 -13.20
N VAL A 184 2.30 -21.73 -12.75
CA VAL A 184 1.30 -21.00 -13.56
C VAL A 184 1.95 -20.40 -14.80
N ASP A 185 3.09 -19.75 -14.64
CA ASP A 185 3.82 -19.11 -15.75
C ASP A 185 4.29 -20.10 -16.81
N ARG A 186 4.55 -21.36 -16.41
CA ARG A 186 4.86 -22.47 -17.32
C ARG A 186 3.63 -23.17 -17.91
N GLY A 187 2.43 -22.76 -17.49
CA GLY A 187 1.17 -23.38 -17.91
C GLY A 187 0.89 -24.77 -17.30
N GLU A 188 1.61 -25.11 -16.22
CA GLU A 188 1.45 -26.39 -15.49
C GLU A 188 0.27 -26.36 -14.51
N LEU A 189 -0.11 -25.14 -14.03
CA LEU A 189 -1.24 -24.88 -13.18
C LEU A 189 -2.03 -23.69 -13.69
N THR A 190 -3.33 -23.67 -13.38
CA THR A 190 -4.14 -22.45 -13.45
C THR A 190 -3.98 -21.63 -12.17
N GLU A 191 -4.30 -20.33 -12.17
CA GLU A 191 -4.30 -19.50 -10.97
C GLU A 191 -5.20 -20.08 -9.86
N ALA A 192 -6.34 -20.67 -10.23
CA ALA A 192 -7.27 -21.28 -9.28
C ALA A 192 -6.68 -22.53 -8.59
N GLU A 193 -5.93 -23.34 -9.34
CA GLU A 193 -5.23 -24.50 -8.80
C GLU A 193 -4.05 -24.08 -7.92
N ALA A 194 -3.32 -23.04 -8.32
CA ALA A 194 -2.20 -22.49 -7.56
C ALA A 194 -2.62 -22.01 -6.17
N ASN A 195 -3.76 -21.32 -6.07
CA ASN A 195 -4.29 -20.83 -4.79
C ASN A 195 -4.65 -21.94 -3.79
N ASN A 196 -4.95 -23.14 -4.28
CA ASN A 196 -5.31 -24.30 -3.45
C ASN A 196 -4.18 -25.34 -3.37
N HIS A 197 -3.02 -25.04 -3.91
CA HIS A 197 -1.90 -25.99 -3.96
C HIS A 197 -1.25 -26.15 -2.58
N PRO A 198 -0.84 -27.37 -2.16
CA PRO A 198 -0.18 -27.61 -0.86
C PRO A 198 1.08 -26.76 -0.61
N HIS A 199 1.72 -26.28 -1.68
CA HIS A 199 2.92 -25.44 -1.65
C HIS A 199 2.64 -23.99 -2.08
N SER A 200 1.41 -23.51 -1.91
CA SER A 200 1.02 -22.14 -2.29
C SER A 200 1.78 -21.04 -1.55
N ASN A 201 2.26 -21.36 -0.35
CA ASN A 201 3.01 -20.45 0.52
C ASN A 201 4.55 -20.56 0.38
N ILE A 202 5.06 -21.34 -0.59
CA ILE A 202 6.51 -21.44 -0.80
C ILE A 202 6.97 -20.29 -1.69
N LEU A 203 7.73 -19.36 -1.11
CA LEU A 203 8.37 -18.29 -1.85
C LEU A 203 9.66 -18.76 -2.52
N VAL A 204 9.92 -18.30 -3.72
CA VAL A 204 11.19 -18.49 -4.44
C VAL A 204 12.15 -17.32 -4.22
N GLY A 205 11.68 -16.27 -3.57
CA GLY A 205 12.50 -15.14 -3.16
C GLY A 205 11.75 -14.13 -2.32
N CYS A 206 12.44 -13.69 -1.26
CA CYS A 206 12.00 -12.64 -0.34
C CYS A 206 13.24 -11.96 0.27
N LEU A 207 13.03 -10.94 1.10
CA LEU A 207 14.13 -10.25 1.78
C LEU A 207 14.67 -11.09 2.94
N GLY A 208 15.99 -11.03 3.16
CA GLY A 208 16.65 -11.74 4.26
C GLY A 208 17.19 -13.13 3.90
N THR A 209 16.92 -13.64 2.70
CA THR A 209 17.44 -14.92 2.19
C THR A 209 18.95 -14.86 1.88
N GLU A 210 19.61 -16.00 1.69
CA GLU A 210 21.03 -16.02 1.32
C GLU A 210 21.28 -15.45 -0.09
N SER A 211 20.36 -15.71 -1.02
CA SER A 211 20.40 -15.15 -2.38
C SER A 211 19.73 -13.80 -2.46
N ASP A 212 20.14 -12.99 -3.44
CA ASP A 212 19.50 -11.70 -3.71
C ASP A 212 18.00 -11.89 -4.02
N PRO A 213 17.12 -11.04 -3.49
CA PRO A 213 15.70 -11.14 -3.75
C PRO A 213 15.37 -10.80 -5.21
N PRO A 214 14.38 -11.45 -5.82
CA PRO A 214 13.86 -10.99 -7.09
C PRO A 214 13.22 -9.61 -6.92
N ILE A 215 13.62 -8.65 -7.75
CA ILE A 215 13.09 -7.29 -7.72
C ILE A 215 12.31 -7.02 -8.99
N THR A 216 11.00 -6.99 -8.90
CA THR A 216 10.13 -6.64 -10.02
C THR A 216 9.61 -5.22 -9.85
N THR A 217 9.73 -4.41 -10.90
CA THR A 217 9.27 -3.02 -10.94
C THR A 217 8.28 -2.79 -12.07
N HIS A 218 7.38 -1.83 -11.86
CA HIS A 218 6.43 -1.40 -12.89
C HIS A 218 6.12 0.10 -12.75
N VAL A 219 5.67 0.70 -13.84
CA VAL A 219 5.32 2.13 -13.90
C VAL A 219 3.94 2.31 -14.51
N ILE A 220 3.09 3.06 -13.84
CA ILE A 220 1.82 3.54 -14.36
C ILE A 220 1.99 5.03 -14.62
N PRO A 221 2.06 5.47 -15.89
CA PRO A 221 2.13 6.89 -16.19
C PRO A 221 0.77 7.54 -15.94
N GLN A 222 0.77 8.64 -15.21
CA GLN A 222 -0.38 9.51 -14.99
C GLN A 222 -1.65 8.78 -14.52
N LEU A 223 -1.72 8.47 -13.24
CA LEU A 223 -2.95 8.01 -12.59
C LEU A 223 -4.12 8.95 -12.89
N GLN A 224 -5.29 8.38 -13.17
CA GLN A 224 -6.50 9.11 -13.53
C GLN A 224 -7.51 9.11 -12.37
N PRO A 225 -8.37 10.12 -12.28
CA PRO A 225 -9.52 10.05 -11.38
C PRO A 225 -10.34 8.79 -11.63
N GLY A 226 -10.64 8.04 -10.56
CA GLY A 226 -11.29 6.73 -10.62
C GLY A 226 -10.31 5.56 -10.52
N ASP A 227 -9.00 5.78 -10.69
CA ASP A 227 -8.00 4.75 -10.43
C ASP A 227 -7.92 4.44 -8.93
N VAL A 228 -7.68 3.16 -8.61
CA VAL A 228 -7.43 2.70 -7.24
C VAL A 228 -6.19 1.83 -7.20
N LEU A 229 -5.31 2.10 -6.26
CA LEU A 229 -4.18 1.25 -5.90
C LEU A 229 -4.52 0.51 -4.61
N LEU A 230 -4.33 -0.80 -4.62
CA LEU A 230 -4.41 -1.65 -3.43
C LEU A 230 -3.10 -2.41 -3.30
N ALA A 231 -2.40 -2.24 -2.18
CA ALA A 231 -1.30 -3.13 -1.80
C ALA A 231 -1.74 -3.95 -0.58
N CYS A 232 -1.46 -5.25 -0.55
CA CYS A 232 -1.86 -6.12 0.56
C CYS A 232 -0.99 -7.38 0.70
N SER A 233 -0.93 -7.92 1.93
CA SER A 233 -0.35 -9.23 2.21
C SER A 233 -1.27 -10.37 1.76
N ASP A 234 -0.75 -11.60 1.78
CA ASP A 234 -1.48 -12.82 1.41
C ASP A 234 -2.70 -13.08 2.29
N GLY A 235 -2.65 -12.75 3.58
CA GLY A 235 -3.78 -12.85 4.49
C GLY A 235 -5.01 -12.06 4.07
N VAL A 236 -4.85 -11.11 3.12
CA VAL A 236 -5.97 -10.41 2.49
C VAL A 236 -6.32 -11.04 1.16
N TRP A 237 -5.39 -11.03 0.18
CA TRP A 237 -5.73 -11.38 -1.20
C TRP A 237 -6.12 -12.85 -1.38
N HIS A 238 -5.65 -13.75 -0.55
CA HIS A 238 -5.96 -15.18 -0.62
C HIS A 238 -7.47 -15.47 -0.55
N TYR A 239 -8.23 -14.61 0.09
CA TYR A 239 -9.67 -14.77 0.31
C TYR A 239 -10.56 -14.09 -0.73
N PHE A 240 -10.01 -13.43 -1.74
CA PHE A 240 -10.78 -12.67 -2.73
C PHE A 240 -10.34 -12.95 -4.15
N SER A 241 -11.31 -13.04 -5.05
CA SER A 241 -11.01 -12.93 -6.47
C SER A 241 -10.66 -11.48 -6.83
N PRO A 242 -9.87 -11.27 -7.91
CA PRO A 242 -9.60 -9.90 -8.39
C PRO A 242 -10.88 -9.10 -8.70
N THR A 243 -11.93 -9.76 -9.14
CA THR A 243 -13.24 -9.12 -9.43
C THR A 243 -13.95 -8.67 -8.15
N GLU A 244 -13.87 -9.45 -7.07
CA GLU A 244 -14.42 -9.05 -5.77
C GLU A 244 -13.65 -7.85 -5.21
N LEU A 245 -12.30 -7.88 -5.26
CA LEU A 245 -11.47 -6.74 -4.85
C LEU A 245 -11.85 -5.48 -5.62
N ALA A 246 -11.93 -5.58 -6.97
CA ALA A 246 -12.32 -4.47 -7.83
C ALA A 246 -13.67 -3.87 -7.43
N SER A 247 -14.69 -4.71 -7.24
CA SER A 247 -16.03 -4.29 -6.83
C SER A 247 -16.03 -3.53 -5.50
N VAL A 248 -15.28 -4.04 -4.52
CA VAL A 248 -15.18 -3.43 -3.18
C VAL A 248 -14.52 -2.06 -3.24
N VAL A 249 -13.34 -1.97 -3.88
CA VAL A 249 -12.58 -0.71 -3.91
C VAL A 249 -13.18 0.34 -4.83
N ASP A 250 -13.97 -0.06 -5.82
CA ASP A 250 -14.71 0.87 -6.68
C ASP A 250 -15.91 1.49 -5.93
N SER A 251 -16.69 0.64 -5.24
CA SER A 251 -17.97 1.03 -4.64
C SER A 251 -17.84 1.73 -3.29
N LEU A 252 -16.80 1.44 -2.51
CA LEU A 252 -16.62 1.94 -1.15
C LEU A 252 -15.54 3.03 -1.08
N SER A 253 -15.61 3.86 -0.04
CA SER A 253 -14.48 4.72 0.29
C SER A 253 -13.28 3.88 0.73
N PRO A 254 -12.03 4.39 0.63
CA PRO A 254 -10.84 3.63 1.05
C PRO A 254 -10.94 3.07 2.47
N ARG A 255 -11.53 3.82 3.40
CA ARG A 255 -11.72 3.38 4.78
C ARG A 255 -12.72 2.22 4.87
N GLU A 256 -13.90 2.37 4.29
CA GLU A 256 -14.93 1.32 4.28
C GLU A 256 -14.44 0.07 3.57
N ALA A 257 -13.72 0.22 2.44
CA ALA A 257 -13.12 -0.88 1.72
C ALA A 257 -12.08 -1.62 2.59
N THR A 258 -11.23 -0.90 3.31
CA THR A 258 -10.23 -1.47 4.22
C THR A 258 -10.89 -2.26 5.36
N GLU A 259 -11.89 -1.68 6.02
CA GLU A 259 -12.65 -2.33 7.09
C GLU A 259 -13.35 -3.60 6.56
N PHE A 260 -14.07 -3.48 5.44
CA PHE A 260 -14.79 -4.60 4.81
C PHE A 260 -13.86 -5.75 4.41
N LEU A 261 -12.72 -5.45 3.77
CA LEU A 261 -11.78 -6.48 3.30
C LEU A 261 -11.19 -7.26 4.49
N ILE A 262 -10.79 -6.58 5.57
CA ILE A 262 -10.27 -7.24 6.77
C ILE A 262 -11.35 -8.12 7.42
N GLU A 263 -12.54 -7.58 7.66
CA GLU A 263 -13.61 -8.34 8.32
C GLU A 263 -14.04 -9.54 7.48
N LYS A 264 -14.15 -9.38 6.16
CA LYS A 264 -14.54 -10.45 5.25
C LYS A 264 -13.48 -11.54 5.13
N ALA A 265 -12.19 -11.17 5.04
CA ALA A 265 -11.07 -12.12 5.05
C ALA A 265 -11.09 -12.98 6.32
N ARG A 266 -11.21 -12.35 7.49
CA ARG A 266 -11.32 -13.06 8.78
C ARG A 266 -12.51 -14.00 8.83
N SER A 267 -13.67 -13.55 8.35
CA SER A 267 -14.86 -14.40 8.28
C SER A 267 -14.66 -15.61 7.38
N ARG A 268 -13.96 -15.45 6.25
CA ARG A 268 -13.66 -16.53 5.30
C ARG A 268 -12.58 -17.49 5.83
N ALA A 269 -11.65 -16.99 6.63
CA ALA A 269 -10.56 -17.79 7.24
C ALA A 269 -11.05 -18.80 8.30
N ARG A 270 -12.22 -18.58 8.92
CA ARG A 270 -12.86 -19.49 9.86
C ARG A 270 -11.97 -19.94 11.03
N GLY A 271 -11.15 -19.05 11.57
CA GLY A 271 -10.25 -19.33 12.68
C GLY A 271 -8.86 -19.85 12.29
N GLY A 272 -8.52 -19.85 10.99
CA GLY A 272 -7.20 -20.23 10.49
C GLY A 272 -6.52 -19.10 9.69
N GLY A 273 -6.93 -17.84 9.92
CA GLY A 273 -6.45 -16.70 9.17
C GLY A 273 -5.07 -16.21 9.57
N ASP A 274 -4.31 -15.74 8.56
CA ASP A 274 -3.02 -15.09 8.74
C ASP A 274 -3.13 -13.64 9.21
N ASN A 275 -1.99 -13.01 9.41
CA ASN A 275 -1.89 -11.57 9.56
C ASN A 275 -2.45 -10.88 8.30
N LEU A 276 -3.10 -9.75 8.48
CA LEU A 276 -3.71 -9.00 7.39
C LEU A 276 -3.16 -7.58 7.40
N SER A 277 -2.66 -7.14 6.27
CA SER A 277 -2.21 -5.77 6.09
C SER A 277 -2.53 -5.26 4.69
N LEU A 278 -3.01 -4.02 4.57
CA LEU A 278 -3.34 -3.42 3.29
C LEU A 278 -3.28 -1.90 3.31
N VAL A 279 -3.04 -1.35 2.13
CA VAL A 279 -3.14 0.09 1.80
C VAL A 279 -4.09 0.22 0.62
N VAL A 280 -5.09 1.08 0.74
CA VAL A 280 -6.00 1.47 -0.35
C VAL A 280 -5.79 2.95 -0.64
N VAL A 281 -5.48 3.31 -1.89
CA VAL A 281 -5.40 4.69 -2.36
C VAL A 281 -6.34 4.88 -3.53
N LYS A 282 -7.27 5.81 -3.42
CA LYS A 282 -8.22 6.19 -4.47
C LYS A 282 -7.88 7.56 -5.01
N ILE A 283 -7.86 7.67 -6.32
CA ILE A 283 -7.59 8.91 -7.04
C ILE A 283 -8.95 9.56 -7.35
N GLU A 284 -9.18 10.77 -6.83
CA GLU A 284 -10.42 11.50 -7.04
C GLU A 284 -10.17 12.80 -7.80
N ALA A 285 -11.11 13.14 -8.68
CA ALA A 285 -11.11 14.45 -9.33
C ALA A 285 -11.24 15.56 -8.29
N LEU A 286 -10.53 16.66 -8.49
CA LEU A 286 -10.82 17.88 -7.74
C LEU A 286 -12.21 18.38 -8.16
N ALA A 287 -13.08 18.61 -7.17
CA ALA A 287 -14.34 19.28 -7.43
C ALA A 287 -14.03 20.65 -8.07
N GLU A 288 -14.59 20.94 -9.24
CA GLU A 288 -14.54 22.29 -9.79
C GLU A 288 -15.16 23.23 -8.75
N GLU A 289 -14.39 24.24 -8.29
CA GLU A 289 -14.96 25.33 -7.53
C GLU A 289 -16.03 25.98 -8.42
N LYS A 290 -17.30 25.74 -8.11
CA LYS A 290 -18.39 26.50 -8.72
C LYS A 290 -18.08 27.97 -8.48
N LYS A 291 -17.61 28.68 -9.51
CA LYS A 291 -17.55 30.13 -9.49
C LYS A 291 -18.95 30.62 -9.16
N ILE A 292 -19.16 31.02 -7.89
CA ILE A 292 -20.36 31.76 -7.53
C ILE A 292 -20.29 33.03 -8.35
N ALA A 293 -21.11 33.08 -9.40
CA ALA A 293 -21.30 34.29 -10.16
C ALA A 293 -21.72 35.37 -9.17
N ARG A 294 -20.86 36.34 -8.90
CA ARG A 294 -21.20 37.52 -8.14
C ARG A 294 -22.35 38.17 -8.91
N LEU A 295 -23.55 38.07 -8.38
CA LEU A 295 -24.69 38.88 -8.78
C LEU A 295 -24.24 40.34 -8.63
N THR A 296 -24.04 41.03 -9.72
CA THR A 296 -23.88 42.46 -9.73
C THR A 296 -25.13 43.08 -9.11
N PRO A 297 -24.99 44.01 -8.14
CA PRO A 297 -26.15 44.69 -7.59
C PRO A 297 -26.91 45.39 -8.72
N LEU A 298 -28.19 45.13 -8.82
CA LEU A 298 -29.10 45.88 -9.65
C LEU A 298 -28.97 47.38 -9.29
N ASP A 299 -28.57 48.16 -10.28
CA ASP A 299 -28.52 49.63 -10.21
C ASP A 299 -29.98 50.11 -9.99
N MET A 300 -30.35 50.38 -8.75
CA MET A 300 -31.64 51.01 -8.42
C MET A 300 -31.53 52.49 -8.81
N GLY A 301 -31.93 52.79 -10.04
CA GLY A 301 -32.05 54.15 -10.52
C GLY A 301 -32.87 54.99 -9.52
N ARG A 302 -32.30 56.10 -9.09
CA ARG A 302 -33.00 57.16 -8.34
C ARG A 302 -33.96 57.92 -9.25
N PRO A 303 -35.06 58.38 -8.67
CA PRO A 303 -36.10 59.16 -9.39
C PRO A 303 -35.62 60.51 -9.89
#